data_671cde0d45eb8d63249f97a161f39dcd
#
_entry.id   671cde0d45eb8d63249f97a161f39dcd
#
_cell.length_a   1.000
_cell.length_b   1.000
_cell.length_c   1.000
_cell.angle_alpha   90.00
_cell.angle_beta   90.00
_cell.angle_gamma   90.00
#
_symmetry.space_group_name_H-M   'P 1'
#
loop_
_entity.id
_entity.type
_entity.pdbx_description
1 polymer ?
#
loop_
_entity_poly.entity_id
_entity_poly.type
_entity_poly.pdbx_seq_one_letter_code
_entity_poly.pdbx_strand_id
1 'polypeptide(L)'
;DVYKRQTTALAIDENSHHNPNICELKAIKDGSNYVLNGKKIFVVDGASADIIIVVARTSGEDDDVGGLSMFLVESDSSNLKTVKLDMADSRNYANISFDNVSVDEKMILGEIDMGLEPINEILDVGRIALSAEMLGSCEKAFEITIEYLKERKQFGVPIGSFQALQHRAAEMFCEIELTKS
;
A
#
# COMPACT_ATOMS: atom_id res chain seq x y z
N ASP A 1 15.11 18.28 18.11
CA ASP A 1 14.89 19.15 16.95
C ASP A 1 13.47 18.94 16.44
N VAL A 2 12.57 19.86 16.78
CA VAL A 2 11.10 19.75 16.56
C VAL A 2 10.71 19.71 15.07
N TYR A 3 11.66 19.85 14.15
CA TYR A 3 11.41 19.99 12.71
C TYR A 3 11.93 18.86 11.83
N LYS A 4 12.55 17.82 12.37
CA LYS A 4 12.86 16.63 11.57
C LYS A 4 11.61 15.75 11.48
N ARG A 5 10.79 16.02 10.48
CA ARG A 5 9.74 15.09 10.05
C ARG A 5 10.42 13.99 9.23
N GLN A 6 10.69 12.85 9.86
CA GLN A 6 11.08 11.66 9.13
C GLN A 6 9.85 11.09 8.43
N THR A 7 10.00 10.74 7.17
CA THR A 7 8.98 10.04 6.38
C THR A 7 9.23 8.54 6.45
N THR A 8 8.16 7.74 6.51
CA THR A 8 8.27 6.29 6.56
C THR A 8 7.52 5.65 5.40
N ALA A 9 8.03 4.52 4.92
CA ALA A 9 7.37 3.66 3.94
C ALA A 9 7.28 2.23 4.48
N LEU A 10 6.18 1.53 4.15
CA LEU A 10 5.97 0.14 4.56
C LEU A 10 6.28 -0.79 3.39
N ALA A 11 7.26 -1.68 3.57
CA ALA A 11 7.75 -2.61 2.57
C ALA A 11 7.30 -4.04 2.91
N ILE A 12 6.23 -4.51 2.26
CA ILE A 12 5.62 -5.82 2.46
C ILE A 12 5.79 -6.71 1.23
N ASP A 13 5.37 -6.22 0.05
CA ASP A 13 5.21 -7.05 -1.14
C ASP A 13 6.54 -7.43 -1.79
N GLU A 14 6.60 -8.67 -2.30
CA GLU A 14 7.77 -9.24 -2.99
C GLU A 14 7.42 -9.73 -4.41
N ASN A 15 6.13 -9.93 -4.67
CA ASN A 15 5.58 -10.42 -5.93
C ASN A 15 4.54 -9.46 -6.51
N SER A 16 4.17 -9.67 -7.78
CA SER A 16 3.19 -8.83 -8.49
C SER A 16 1.76 -8.88 -7.92
N HIS A 17 1.45 -9.86 -7.10
CA HIS A 17 0.18 -9.98 -6.40
C HIS A 17 0.41 -9.74 -4.91
N HIS A 18 -0.35 -8.81 -4.35
CA HIS A 18 -0.30 -8.52 -2.92
C HIS A 18 -0.70 -9.75 -2.10
N ASN A 19 0.25 -10.26 -1.32
CA ASN A 19 0.04 -11.37 -0.38
C ASN A 19 0.94 -11.20 0.86
N PRO A 20 0.45 -10.55 1.91
CA PRO A 20 1.24 -10.26 3.12
C PRO A 20 1.63 -11.51 3.94
N ASN A 21 1.07 -12.68 3.62
CA ASN A 21 1.39 -13.94 4.31
C ASN A 21 2.63 -14.63 3.72
N ILE A 22 3.05 -14.27 2.50
CA ILE A 22 4.25 -14.81 1.86
C ILE A 22 5.39 -13.81 2.03
N CYS A 23 6.51 -14.25 2.63
CA CYS A 23 7.68 -13.41 2.81
C CYS A 23 8.94 -14.24 2.59
N GLU A 24 9.62 -13.98 1.49
CA GLU A 24 10.88 -14.61 1.10
C GLU A 24 12.11 -13.86 1.66
N LEU A 25 11.98 -12.55 1.94
CA LEU A 25 13.05 -11.74 2.54
C LEU A 25 13.38 -12.27 3.94
N LYS A 26 14.60 -12.76 4.11
CA LYS A 26 15.07 -13.35 5.37
C LYS A 26 15.75 -12.31 6.25
N ALA A 27 15.53 -12.43 7.56
CA ALA A 27 16.28 -11.70 8.59
C ALA A 27 16.90 -12.73 9.54
N ILE A 28 18.22 -12.88 9.41
CA ILE A 28 18.99 -13.89 10.18
C ILE A 28 19.71 -13.18 11.32
N LYS A 29 19.58 -13.69 12.55
CA LYS A 29 20.25 -13.14 13.72
C LYS A 29 21.77 -13.35 13.63
N ASP A 30 22.53 -12.26 13.79
CA ASP A 30 23.99 -12.25 13.85
C ASP A 30 24.46 -11.39 15.05
N GLY A 31 24.75 -12.06 16.16
CA GLY A 31 25.10 -11.40 17.42
C GLY A 31 23.95 -10.54 17.97
N SER A 32 24.19 -9.22 18.09
CA SER A 32 23.16 -8.23 18.49
C SER A 32 22.39 -7.65 17.31
N ASN A 33 22.68 -8.08 16.09
CA ASN A 33 22.07 -7.57 14.87
C ASN A 33 21.26 -8.63 14.15
N TYR A 34 20.49 -8.20 13.17
CA TYR A 34 19.85 -9.04 12.15
C TYR A 34 20.41 -8.65 10.78
N VAL A 35 20.66 -9.64 9.94
CA VAL A 35 21.13 -9.46 8.56
C VAL A 35 19.97 -9.74 7.63
N LEU A 36 19.55 -8.73 6.89
CA LEU A 36 18.42 -8.78 5.95
C LEU A 36 18.92 -9.09 4.54
N ASN A 37 18.31 -10.09 3.90
CA ASN A 37 18.58 -10.47 2.51
C ASN A 37 17.28 -10.72 1.76
N GLY A 38 17.13 -10.09 0.59
CA GLY A 38 15.94 -10.24 -0.25
C GLY A 38 15.55 -8.96 -0.98
N LYS A 39 14.31 -8.86 -1.38
CA LYS A 39 13.80 -7.69 -2.10
C LYS A 39 12.36 -7.39 -1.70
N LYS A 40 11.98 -6.12 -1.79
CA LYS A 40 10.58 -5.66 -1.71
C LYS A 40 10.26 -4.86 -2.97
N ILE A 41 9.04 -5.00 -3.47
CA ILE A 41 8.61 -4.34 -4.71
C ILE A 41 7.40 -3.44 -4.45
N PHE A 42 7.19 -2.48 -5.34
CA PHE A 42 6.06 -1.53 -5.28
C PHE A 42 5.89 -0.85 -3.93
N VAL A 43 6.99 -0.58 -3.22
CA VAL A 43 6.95 0.12 -1.93
C VAL A 43 6.47 1.54 -2.16
N VAL A 44 5.28 1.85 -1.65
CA VAL A 44 4.65 3.18 -1.78
C VAL A 44 5.51 4.20 -1.06
N ASP A 45 5.87 5.28 -1.75
CA ASP A 45 6.77 6.35 -1.28
C ASP A 45 8.17 5.87 -0.85
N GLY A 46 8.54 4.63 -1.17
CA GLY A 46 9.83 4.04 -0.82
C GLY A 46 11.04 4.75 -1.43
N ALA A 47 10.86 5.50 -2.53
CA ALA A 47 11.94 6.28 -3.14
C ALA A 47 12.25 7.59 -2.40
N SER A 48 11.39 8.03 -1.48
CA SER A 48 11.51 9.30 -0.74
C SER A 48 11.46 9.14 0.78
N ALA A 49 11.27 7.92 1.27
CA ALA A 49 11.22 7.64 2.71
C ALA A 49 12.61 7.77 3.35
N ASP A 50 12.64 8.31 4.57
CA ASP A 50 13.86 8.34 5.40
C ASP A 50 14.04 6.99 6.12
N ILE A 51 12.92 6.36 6.52
CA ILE A 51 12.89 5.07 7.20
C ILE A 51 11.94 4.13 6.45
N ILE A 52 12.37 2.88 6.29
CA ILE A 52 11.59 1.81 5.69
C ILE A 52 11.22 0.82 6.79
N ILE A 53 9.92 0.59 6.98
CA ILE A 53 9.41 -0.49 7.83
C ILE A 53 9.42 -1.74 6.96
N VAL A 54 10.32 -2.66 7.22
CA VAL A 54 10.53 -3.87 6.42
C VAL A 54 9.93 -5.06 7.14
N VAL A 55 9.03 -5.76 6.46
CA VAL A 55 8.56 -7.07 6.90
C VAL A 55 9.54 -8.12 6.42
N ALA A 56 10.06 -8.91 7.35
CA ALA A 56 11.05 -9.95 7.07
C ALA A 56 10.71 -11.24 7.81
N ARG A 57 11.14 -12.35 7.26
CA ARG A 57 11.00 -13.66 7.86
C ARG A 57 12.17 -13.94 8.80
N THR A 58 11.85 -14.16 10.06
CA THR A 58 12.83 -14.49 11.12
C THR A 58 12.81 -15.97 11.50
N SER A 59 11.70 -16.68 11.22
CA SER A 59 11.60 -18.13 11.41
C SER A 59 10.57 -18.74 10.44
N GLY A 60 10.61 -20.08 10.30
CA GLY A 60 9.69 -20.83 9.43
C GLY A 60 10.04 -20.74 7.94
N GLU A 61 9.16 -21.31 7.11
CA GLU A 61 9.25 -21.29 5.65
C GLU A 61 8.54 -20.05 5.06
N ASP A 62 8.72 -19.78 3.77
CA ASP A 62 8.30 -18.54 3.13
C ASP A 62 6.78 -18.31 3.15
N ASP A 63 5.97 -19.37 3.21
CA ASP A 63 4.51 -19.38 3.24
C ASP A 63 3.90 -19.70 4.62
N ASP A 64 4.71 -19.85 5.65
CA ASP A 64 4.23 -20.03 7.00
C ASP A 64 3.49 -18.77 7.52
N VAL A 65 2.38 -18.99 8.24
CA VAL A 65 1.55 -17.91 8.79
C VAL A 65 2.29 -17.14 9.90
N GLY A 66 3.19 -17.78 10.65
CA GLY A 66 4.00 -17.17 11.69
C GLY A 66 5.39 -16.77 11.21
N GLY A 67 6.26 -16.34 12.15
CA GLY A 67 7.68 -16.09 11.91
C GLY A 67 8.00 -14.81 11.14
N LEU A 68 7.06 -13.87 11.08
CA LEU A 68 7.28 -12.53 10.50
C LEU A 68 7.65 -11.53 11.58
N SER A 69 8.60 -10.66 11.27
CA SER A 69 9.04 -9.56 12.13
C SER A 69 9.15 -8.27 11.34
N MET A 70 9.02 -7.14 12.01
CA MET A 70 9.17 -5.83 11.40
C MET A 70 10.45 -5.14 11.86
N PHE A 71 11.16 -4.56 10.92
CA PHE A 71 12.42 -3.85 11.16
C PHE A 71 12.34 -2.42 10.65
N LEU A 72 12.88 -1.48 11.43
CA LEU A 72 13.11 -0.11 10.99
C LEU A 72 14.48 -0.04 10.31
N VAL A 73 14.51 0.28 9.03
CA VAL A 73 15.75 0.37 8.23
C VAL A 73 15.88 1.78 7.69
N GLU A 74 17.00 2.44 7.98
CA GLU A 74 17.31 3.75 7.40
C GLU A 74 17.54 3.61 5.88
N SER A 75 17.00 4.53 5.09
CA SER A 75 17.04 4.44 3.62
C SER A 75 18.46 4.60 3.03
N ASP A 76 19.40 5.15 3.82
CA ASP A 76 20.82 5.28 3.48
C ASP A 76 21.70 4.15 4.04
N SER A 77 21.09 3.09 4.58
CA SER A 77 21.80 1.93 5.10
C SER A 77 22.71 1.32 4.04
N SER A 78 23.90 0.89 4.48
CA SER A 78 24.85 0.20 3.61
C SER A 78 24.25 -1.07 3.03
N ASN A 79 24.51 -1.35 1.74
CA ASN A 79 24.03 -2.53 1.03
C ASN A 79 22.50 -2.56 0.78
N LEU A 80 21.81 -1.45 1.02
CA LEU A 80 20.45 -1.25 0.61
C LEU A 80 20.43 -0.52 -0.74
N LYS A 81 19.66 -1.03 -1.71
CA LYS A 81 19.54 -0.42 -3.03
C LYS A 81 18.09 -0.12 -3.33
N THR A 82 17.78 1.16 -3.51
CA THR A 82 16.46 1.64 -3.89
C THR A 82 16.43 2.00 -5.38
N VAL A 83 15.46 1.48 -6.11
CA VAL A 83 15.20 1.77 -7.52
C VAL A 83 13.81 2.37 -7.64
N LYS A 84 13.74 3.67 -7.96
CA LYS A 84 12.48 4.36 -8.19
C LYS A 84 11.74 3.76 -9.40
N LEU A 85 10.42 3.66 -9.28
CA LEU A 85 9.52 3.27 -10.37
C LEU A 85 8.79 4.50 -10.91
N ASP A 86 8.78 4.64 -12.22
CA ASP A 86 7.99 5.68 -12.89
C ASP A 86 6.58 5.16 -13.15
N MET A 87 5.65 5.58 -12.31
CA MET A 87 4.25 5.19 -12.35
C MET A 87 3.40 6.29 -13.00
N ALA A 88 2.17 5.94 -13.41
CA ALA A 88 1.23 6.88 -14.01
C ALA A 88 0.71 7.94 -13.02
N ASP A 89 0.75 7.65 -11.74
CA ASP A 89 0.44 8.58 -10.67
C ASP A 89 1.67 9.39 -10.23
N SER A 90 1.49 10.31 -9.29
CA SER A 90 2.55 11.19 -8.78
C SER A 90 3.30 10.63 -7.57
N ARG A 91 3.08 9.37 -7.18
CA ARG A 91 3.70 8.77 -6.00
C ARG A 91 5.12 8.28 -6.28
N ASN A 92 5.94 8.20 -5.24
CA ASN A 92 7.34 7.78 -5.32
C ASN A 92 7.50 6.29 -4.99
N TYR A 93 6.96 5.42 -5.83
CA TYR A 93 7.16 3.97 -5.67
C TYR A 93 8.60 3.56 -5.88
N ALA A 94 9.02 2.50 -5.20
CA ALA A 94 10.34 1.92 -5.38
C ALA A 94 10.34 0.40 -5.25
N ASN A 95 11.32 -0.23 -5.94
CA ASN A 95 11.79 -1.56 -5.60
C ASN A 95 13.04 -1.40 -4.71
N ILE A 96 13.10 -2.19 -3.64
CA ILE A 96 14.16 -2.10 -2.64
C ILE A 96 14.80 -3.48 -2.49
N SER A 97 16.12 -3.54 -2.65
CA SER A 97 16.92 -4.76 -2.50
C SER A 97 17.81 -4.65 -1.27
N PHE A 98 17.89 -5.72 -0.53
CA PHE A 98 18.67 -5.90 0.68
C PHE A 98 19.73 -6.97 0.42
N ASP A 99 21.01 -6.59 0.47
CA ASP A 99 22.16 -7.49 0.28
C ASP A 99 23.05 -7.42 1.51
N ASN A 100 22.77 -8.30 2.48
CA ASN A 100 23.43 -8.31 3.78
C ASN A 100 23.28 -6.97 4.53
N VAL A 101 22.10 -6.39 4.55
CA VAL A 101 21.79 -5.18 5.31
C VAL A 101 21.75 -5.51 6.80
N SER A 102 22.67 -4.95 7.58
CA SER A 102 22.73 -5.18 9.03
C SER A 102 21.85 -4.19 9.78
N VAL A 103 20.99 -4.68 10.66
CA VAL A 103 20.05 -3.90 11.47
C VAL A 103 20.20 -4.28 12.93
N ASP A 104 20.41 -3.28 13.82
CA ASP A 104 20.50 -3.48 15.27
C ASP A 104 19.16 -4.03 15.81
N GLU A 105 19.22 -4.95 16.79
CA GLU A 105 18.01 -5.51 17.41
C GLU A 105 17.09 -4.46 18.05
N LYS A 106 17.61 -3.27 18.39
CA LYS A 106 16.81 -2.14 18.88
C LYS A 106 15.91 -1.50 17.82
N MET A 107 16.17 -1.80 16.56
CA MET A 107 15.37 -1.34 15.42
C MET A 107 14.26 -2.32 15.05
N ILE A 108 14.00 -3.33 15.87
CA ILE A 108 12.84 -4.20 15.76
C ILE A 108 11.59 -3.42 16.20
N LEU A 109 10.57 -3.44 15.37
CA LEU A 109 9.28 -2.84 15.68
C LEU A 109 8.34 -3.95 16.19
N GLY A 110 8.03 -3.91 17.48
CA GLY A 110 7.27 -4.96 18.17
C GLY A 110 8.14 -6.11 18.64
N GLU A 111 7.61 -7.34 18.57
CA GLU A 111 8.29 -8.57 19.01
C GLU A 111 8.67 -9.45 17.82
N ILE A 112 9.76 -10.19 17.95
CA ILE A 112 10.22 -11.15 16.93
C ILE A 112 9.18 -12.24 16.74
N ASP A 113 8.96 -12.64 15.48
CA ASP A 113 7.99 -13.62 15.00
C ASP A 113 6.52 -13.25 15.22
N MET A 114 6.22 -12.07 15.77
CA MET A 114 4.87 -11.60 16.08
C MET A 114 4.39 -10.45 15.17
N GLY A 115 5.03 -10.27 14.02
CA GLY A 115 4.74 -9.15 13.11
C GLY A 115 3.43 -9.27 12.35
N LEU A 116 2.86 -10.45 12.19
CA LEU A 116 1.70 -10.66 11.30
C LEU A 116 0.44 -9.91 11.76
N GLU A 117 0.14 -9.95 13.06
CA GLU A 117 -1.06 -9.30 13.62
C GLU A 117 -1.03 -7.77 13.42
N PRO A 118 0.01 -7.04 13.83
CA PRO A 118 0.10 -5.61 13.58
C PRO A 118 0.17 -5.25 12.07
N ILE A 119 0.74 -6.11 11.22
CA ILE A 119 0.70 -5.92 9.77
C ILE A 119 -0.76 -5.95 9.27
N ASN A 120 -1.54 -6.93 9.69
CA ASN A 120 -2.94 -7.04 9.29
C ASN A 120 -3.77 -5.85 9.79
N GLU A 121 -3.55 -5.38 11.01
CA GLU A 121 -4.21 -4.18 11.54
C GLU A 121 -3.90 -2.93 10.68
N ILE A 122 -2.64 -2.72 10.32
CA ILE A 122 -2.24 -1.60 9.43
C ILE A 122 -2.89 -1.74 8.06
N LEU A 123 -2.91 -2.93 7.49
CA LEU A 123 -3.53 -3.20 6.20
C LEU A 123 -5.04 -2.99 6.22
N ASP A 124 -5.72 -3.33 7.31
CA ASP A 124 -7.16 -3.09 7.46
C ASP A 124 -7.48 -1.60 7.53
N VAL A 125 -6.70 -0.81 8.26
CA VAL A 125 -6.80 0.66 8.25
C VAL A 125 -6.58 1.20 6.83
N GLY A 126 -5.57 0.68 6.11
CA GLY A 126 -5.30 1.04 4.73
C GLY A 126 -6.45 0.72 3.78
N ARG A 127 -7.05 -0.47 3.91
CA ARG A 127 -8.23 -0.89 3.11
C ARG A 127 -9.43 0.01 3.35
N ILE A 128 -9.71 0.37 4.60
CA ILE A 128 -10.81 1.29 4.95
C ILE A 128 -10.55 2.68 4.35
N ALA A 129 -9.36 3.23 4.52
CA ALA A 129 -8.99 4.53 3.99
C ALA A 129 -9.10 4.58 2.45
N LEU A 130 -8.58 3.54 1.76
CA LEU A 130 -8.65 3.43 0.31
C LEU A 130 -10.09 3.25 -0.18
N SER A 131 -10.92 2.51 0.53
CA SER A 131 -12.35 2.36 0.21
C SER A 131 -13.08 3.70 0.27
N ALA A 132 -12.80 4.51 1.27
CA ALA A 132 -13.36 5.86 1.39
C ALA A 132 -12.89 6.81 0.26
N GLU A 133 -11.61 6.74 -0.13
CA GLU A 133 -11.07 7.50 -1.27
C GLU A 133 -11.74 7.10 -2.59
N MET A 134 -11.88 5.79 -2.83
CA MET A 134 -12.55 5.27 -4.03
C MET A 134 -14.02 5.67 -4.07
N LEU A 135 -14.72 5.62 -2.93
CA LEU A 135 -16.12 6.07 -2.84
C LEU A 135 -16.26 7.56 -3.21
N GLY A 136 -15.40 8.43 -2.67
CA GLY A 136 -15.40 9.85 -3.03
C GLY A 136 -15.15 10.09 -4.52
N SER A 137 -14.28 9.29 -5.13
CA SER A 137 -14.01 9.33 -6.58
C SER A 137 -15.25 8.89 -7.40
N CYS A 138 -15.95 7.83 -6.95
CA CYS A 138 -17.19 7.38 -7.58
C CYS A 138 -18.30 8.44 -7.48
N GLU A 139 -18.47 9.08 -6.31
CA GLU A 139 -19.44 10.16 -6.12
C GLU A 139 -19.18 11.32 -7.07
N LYS A 140 -17.92 11.75 -7.18
CA LYS A 140 -17.57 12.86 -8.07
C LYS A 140 -17.77 12.51 -9.55
N ALA A 141 -17.40 11.31 -9.96
CA ALA A 141 -17.66 10.83 -11.33
C ALA A 141 -19.15 10.76 -11.63
N PHE A 142 -19.95 10.30 -10.68
CA PHE A 142 -21.41 10.26 -10.80
C PHE A 142 -22.01 11.66 -10.93
N GLU A 143 -21.63 12.61 -10.07
CA GLU A 143 -22.06 14.01 -10.14
C GLU A 143 -21.80 14.61 -11.52
N ILE A 144 -20.58 14.50 -12.03
CA ILE A 144 -20.18 15.00 -13.36
C ILE A 144 -21.01 14.33 -14.45
N THR A 145 -21.26 13.03 -14.33
CA THR A 145 -22.06 12.27 -15.29
C THR A 145 -23.49 12.77 -15.32
N ILE A 146 -24.12 12.97 -14.16
CA ILE A 146 -25.51 13.48 -14.08
C ILE A 146 -25.62 14.87 -14.70
N GLU A 147 -24.69 15.77 -14.43
CA GLU A 147 -24.69 17.10 -15.04
C GLU A 147 -24.54 17.02 -16.56
N TYR A 148 -23.64 16.18 -17.06
CA TYR A 148 -23.50 15.94 -18.49
C TYR A 148 -24.78 15.39 -19.14
N LEU A 149 -25.48 14.44 -18.49
CA LEU A 149 -26.76 13.90 -18.97
C LEU A 149 -27.85 14.97 -19.09
N LYS A 150 -27.85 15.97 -18.20
CA LYS A 150 -28.82 17.08 -18.23
C LYS A 150 -28.52 18.10 -19.34
N GLU A 151 -27.24 18.33 -19.64
CA GLU A 151 -26.82 19.39 -20.58
C GLU A 151 -26.70 18.90 -22.03
N ARG A 152 -26.16 17.69 -22.24
CA ARG A 152 -25.91 17.14 -23.58
C ARG A 152 -27.20 16.85 -24.30
N LYS A 153 -27.36 17.44 -25.50
CA LYS A 153 -28.53 17.19 -26.38
C LYS A 153 -28.15 16.29 -27.54
N GLN A 154 -28.98 15.30 -27.80
CA GLN A 154 -28.98 14.47 -29.00
C GLN A 154 -30.43 14.19 -29.38
N PHE A 155 -30.71 14.03 -30.66
CA PHE A 155 -32.08 13.81 -31.20
C PHE A 155 -33.09 14.87 -30.73
N GLY A 156 -32.61 16.11 -30.51
CA GLY A 156 -33.46 17.25 -30.13
C GLY A 156 -33.80 17.37 -28.63
N VAL A 157 -33.33 16.45 -27.78
CA VAL A 157 -33.59 16.42 -26.33
C VAL A 157 -32.34 16.21 -25.52
N PRO A 158 -32.30 16.57 -24.21
CA PRO A 158 -31.23 16.16 -23.33
C PRO A 158 -31.11 14.63 -23.28
N ILE A 159 -29.88 14.10 -23.31
CA ILE A 159 -29.70 12.63 -23.33
C ILE A 159 -30.15 11.96 -22.04
N GLY A 160 -30.19 12.67 -20.91
CA GLY A 160 -30.79 12.20 -19.65
C GLY A 160 -32.31 11.93 -19.71
N SER A 161 -32.99 12.30 -20.78
CA SER A 161 -34.39 11.91 -20.99
C SER A 161 -34.55 10.47 -21.51
N PHE A 162 -33.48 9.83 -21.96
CA PHE A 162 -33.52 8.44 -22.43
C PHE A 162 -33.52 7.46 -21.26
N GLN A 163 -34.52 6.60 -21.22
CA GLN A 163 -34.80 5.67 -20.13
C GLN A 163 -33.62 4.74 -19.82
N ALA A 164 -32.90 4.29 -20.85
CA ALA A 164 -31.70 3.44 -20.66
C ALA A 164 -30.63 4.11 -19.83
N LEU A 165 -30.42 5.44 -19.97
CA LEU A 165 -29.45 6.20 -19.17
C LEU A 165 -29.98 6.50 -17.78
N GLN A 166 -31.28 6.73 -17.63
CA GLN A 166 -31.92 6.92 -16.32
C GLN A 166 -31.80 5.67 -15.46
N HIS A 167 -32.04 4.48 -16.02
CA HIS A 167 -31.91 3.21 -15.28
C HIS A 167 -30.46 3.01 -14.79
N ARG A 168 -29.46 3.22 -15.65
CA ARG A 168 -28.05 3.13 -15.25
C ARG A 168 -27.68 4.15 -14.17
N ALA A 169 -28.16 5.37 -14.27
CA ALA A 169 -27.91 6.39 -13.25
C ALA A 169 -28.56 6.00 -11.91
N ALA A 170 -29.76 5.43 -11.93
CA ALA A 170 -30.43 4.96 -10.73
C ALA A 170 -29.68 3.77 -10.07
N GLU A 171 -29.21 2.82 -10.87
CA GLU A 171 -28.36 1.70 -10.39
C GLU A 171 -27.09 2.23 -9.73
N MET A 172 -26.32 3.10 -10.42
CA MET A 172 -25.10 3.70 -9.86
C MET A 172 -25.35 4.48 -8.56
N PHE A 173 -26.47 5.23 -8.50
CA PHE A 173 -26.85 5.93 -7.27
C PHE A 173 -27.09 4.95 -6.11
N CYS A 174 -27.82 3.87 -6.35
CA CYS A 174 -28.06 2.85 -5.33
C CYS A 174 -26.77 2.19 -4.84
N GLU A 175 -25.85 1.83 -5.75
CA GLU A 175 -24.57 1.23 -5.41
C GLU A 175 -23.71 2.17 -4.56
N ILE A 176 -23.65 3.46 -4.92
CA ILE A 176 -22.92 4.49 -4.14
C ILE A 176 -23.53 4.63 -2.75
N GLU A 177 -24.85 4.76 -2.63
CA GLU A 177 -25.51 4.92 -1.33
C GLU A 177 -25.37 3.67 -0.44
N LEU A 178 -25.44 2.47 -1.02
CA LEU A 178 -25.18 1.23 -0.28
C LEU A 178 -23.73 1.13 0.20
N THR A 179 -22.77 1.64 -0.57
CA THR A 179 -21.34 1.61 -0.20
C THR A 179 -21.04 2.59 0.94
N LYS A 180 -21.82 3.66 1.11
CA LYS A 180 -21.71 4.62 2.21
C LYS A 180 -22.17 4.05 3.56
N SER A 181 -23.07 3.10 3.56
CA SER A 181 -23.72 2.56 4.78
C SER A 181 -22.91 1.42 5.39
#